data_b372ab6bada74cb1ff813f7c89469072
#
_entry.id   b372ab6bada74cb1ff813f7c89469072
#
_cell.length_a   1.000
_cell.length_b   1.000
_cell.length_c   1.000
_cell.angle_alpha   90.00
_cell.angle_beta   90.00
_cell.angle_gamma   90.00
#
_symmetry.space_group_name_H-M   'P 1'
#
loop_
_entity.id
_entity.type
_entity.pdbx_description
1 polymer ?
#
loop_
_entity_poly.entity_id
_entity_poly.type
_entity_poly.pdbx_seq_one_letter_code
_entity_poly.pdbx_strand_id
1 'polypeptide(L)'
;MKKKRIMASFPIRILAVSIPGLLAGLFLNVTRTMGLTSGALNLVVTARYVLSQIITFLAPLIIIGLVASSIISVKKAPTPVTAPIVRITYFSMLGAAAFASVLGYLIIPKLPVSTDSLSFRFLPDTLFELPIPAPVSALSALVLAILLALGACWTNAVRTKELLQEFRGITLSLMSRILLPLLPAYIGLSLCTLAYQGYFIKYLPLLLLALIIIIPAYMVWVLVLYHIAGSYAGEKAWGILKNYIPVCKMALRTHSSTAVEKYSQKAADKCVPLDSELIKEAIPLFTQIHHCGSVLAEVFFAMMISRILYGSVPAPGTMVIFSILLATCSIGTPGLPWGTVMVSLGTLTGILKFGDSGTALMLTIFALQGSFGTACNVT
;
A
#
# COMPACT_ATOMS: atom_id res chain seq x y z
N MET A 1 -24.37 -3.11 -7.77
CA MET A 1 -24.66 -2.02 -6.81
C MET A 1 -24.15 -2.28 -5.39
N LYS A 2 -24.29 -3.46 -4.77
CA LYS A 2 -23.75 -3.76 -3.42
C LYS A 2 -22.23 -3.58 -3.29
N LYS A 3 -21.43 -4.00 -4.27
CA LYS A 3 -19.95 -3.86 -4.27
C LYS A 3 -19.49 -2.40 -4.24
N LYS A 4 -20.18 -1.48 -4.96
CA LYS A 4 -19.89 -0.03 -4.94
C LYS A 4 -20.18 0.62 -3.57
N ARG A 5 -21.23 0.14 -2.87
CA ARG A 5 -21.61 0.66 -1.53
C ARG A 5 -20.62 0.24 -0.45
N ILE A 6 -20.04 -0.96 -0.56
CA ILE A 6 -19.03 -1.47 0.38
C ILE A 6 -17.72 -0.69 0.23
N MET A 7 -17.28 -0.41 -1.00
CA MET A 7 -16.02 0.31 -1.25
C MET A 7 -16.11 1.79 -0.85
N ALA A 8 -17.22 2.47 -1.13
CA ALA A 8 -17.41 3.87 -0.73
C ALA A 8 -17.51 4.08 0.79
N SER A 9 -17.86 3.06 1.56
CA SER A 9 -17.96 3.12 3.03
C SER A 9 -16.66 2.69 3.75
N PHE A 10 -15.66 2.17 3.03
CA PHE A 10 -14.46 1.61 3.65
C PHE A 10 -13.60 2.65 4.38
N PRO A 11 -13.30 3.84 3.82
CA PRO A 11 -12.60 4.90 4.55
C PRO A 11 -13.34 5.33 5.81
N ILE A 12 -14.66 5.44 5.73
CA ILE A 12 -15.51 5.79 6.88
C ILE A 12 -15.42 4.72 7.98
N ARG A 13 -15.39 3.45 7.61
CA ARG A 13 -15.22 2.35 8.58
C ARG A 13 -13.87 2.41 9.28
N ILE A 14 -12.79 2.72 8.53
CA ILE A 14 -11.46 2.88 9.13
C ILE A 14 -11.47 4.02 10.12
N LEU A 15 -11.97 5.20 9.76
CA LEU A 15 -12.05 6.34 10.67
C LEU A 15 -12.92 6.01 11.90
N ALA A 16 -14.06 5.34 11.69
CA ALA A 16 -14.98 4.95 12.75
C ALA A 16 -14.38 4.00 13.79
N VAL A 17 -13.36 3.22 13.44
CA VAL A 17 -12.66 2.32 14.38
C VAL A 17 -11.32 2.89 14.86
N SER A 18 -10.68 3.73 14.04
CA SER A 18 -9.40 4.37 14.38
C SER A 18 -9.55 5.34 15.55
N ILE A 19 -10.57 6.19 15.52
CA ILE A 19 -10.82 7.17 16.58
C ILE A 19 -11.15 6.50 17.92
N PRO A 20 -12.15 5.58 18.02
CA PRO A 20 -12.41 4.86 19.26
C PRO A 20 -11.22 4.03 19.74
N GLY A 21 -10.50 3.34 18.83
CA GLY A 21 -9.31 2.58 19.19
C GLY A 21 -8.23 3.45 19.81
N LEU A 22 -7.97 4.60 19.22
CA LEU A 22 -7.03 5.57 19.75
C LEU A 22 -7.44 6.11 21.12
N LEU A 23 -8.70 6.54 21.26
CA LEU A 23 -9.22 7.07 22.52
C LEU A 23 -9.21 6.02 23.61
N ALA A 24 -9.57 4.77 23.29
CA ALA A 24 -9.49 3.66 24.24
C ALA A 24 -8.06 3.41 24.71
N GLY A 25 -7.08 3.42 23.78
CA GLY A 25 -5.68 3.26 24.13
C GLY A 25 -5.13 4.40 25.00
N LEU A 26 -5.50 5.64 24.71
CA LEU A 26 -5.16 6.81 25.54
C LEU A 26 -5.81 6.72 26.93
N PHE A 27 -7.07 6.33 27.00
CA PHE A 27 -7.77 6.11 28.27
C PHE A 27 -7.08 5.03 29.10
N LEU A 28 -6.77 3.88 28.52
CA LEU A 28 -6.03 2.79 29.18
C LEU A 28 -4.62 3.22 29.60
N ASN A 29 -4.00 4.14 28.84
CA ASN A 29 -2.72 4.71 29.21
C ASN A 29 -2.80 5.55 30.48
N VAL A 30 -3.84 6.35 30.65
CA VAL A 30 -4.03 7.26 31.81
C VAL A 30 -4.55 6.51 33.03
N THR A 31 -5.50 5.57 32.87
CA THR A 31 -6.20 4.88 33.97
C THR A 31 -5.47 3.66 34.55
N ARG A 32 -4.18 3.55 34.33
CA ARG A 32 -3.31 2.41 34.68
C ARG A 32 -3.46 1.87 36.12
N THR A 33 -3.87 2.67 37.06
CA THR A 33 -3.92 2.31 38.49
C THR A 33 -5.15 1.48 38.88
N MET A 34 -6.10 1.30 37.96
CA MET A 34 -7.32 0.52 38.23
C MET A 34 -7.16 -0.90 37.68
N GLY A 35 -7.22 -1.93 38.53
CA GLY A 35 -7.04 -3.34 38.17
C GLY A 35 -7.93 -3.86 37.02
N LEU A 36 -9.06 -3.19 36.74
CA LEU A 36 -9.94 -3.47 35.58
C LEU A 36 -9.29 -3.22 34.21
N THR A 37 -8.22 -2.40 34.15
CA THR A 37 -7.56 -2.05 32.89
C THR A 37 -6.69 -3.18 32.33
N SER A 38 -6.18 -4.06 33.17
CA SER A 38 -5.31 -5.18 32.72
C SER A 38 -6.09 -6.19 31.86
N GLY A 39 -7.26 -6.63 32.32
CA GLY A 39 -8.09 -7.60 31.58
C GLY A 39 -8.58 -7.08 30.22
N ALA A 40 -9.01 -5.82 30.16
CA ALA A 40 -9.44 -5.19 28.92
C ALA A 40 -8.26 -5.09 27.91
N LEU A 41 -7.08 -4.72 28.39
CA LEU A 41 -5.89 -4.61 27.53
C LEU A 41 -5.42 -5.98 27.04
N ASN A 42 -5.43 -7.03 27.87
CA ASN A 42 -5.10 -8.40 27.44
C ASN A 42 -6.05 -8.88 26.33
N LEU A 43 -7.36 -8.57 26.41
CA LEU A 43 -8.31 -8.87 25.35
C LEU A 43 -7.96 -8.13 24.05
N VAL A 44 -7.65 -6.84 24.12
CA VAL A 44 -7.23 -6.04 22.95
C VAL A 44 -5.96 -6.61 22.31
N VAL A 45 -4.95 -6.93 23.11
CA VAL A 45 -3.68 -7.50 22.64
C VAL A 45 -3.92 -8.87 22.01
N THR A 46 -4.72 -9.73 22.65
CA THR A 46 -5.06 -11.06 22.13
C THR A 46 -5.84 -10.99 20.82
N ALA A 47 -6.86 -10.14 20.75
CA ALA A 47 -7.65 -9.95 19.53
C ALA A 47 -6.78 -9.41 18.37
N ARG A 48 -5.91 -8.43 18.65
CA ARG A 48 -4.94 -7.92 17.67
C ARG A 48 -4.00 -9.03 17.18
N TYR A 49 -3.47 -9.85 18.11
CA TYR A 49 -2.59 -10.97 17.79
C TYR A 49 -3.28 -11.97 16.87
N VAL A 50 -4.50 -12.43 17.19
CA VAL A 50 -5.24 -13.37 16.34
C VAL A 50 -5.48 -12.80 14.95
N LEU A 51 -5.87 -11.52 14.85
CA LEU A 51 -6.05 -10.88 13.53
C LEU A 51 -4.73 -10.77 12.77
N SER A 52 -3.61 -10.47 13.44
CA SER A 52 -2.30 -10.42 12.79
C SER A 52 -1.88 -11.77 12.22
N GLN A 53 -2.16 -12.87 12.93
CA GLN A 53 -1.91 -14.23 12.44
C GLN A 53 -2.67 -14.53 11.14
N ILE A 54 -3.96 -14.17 11.09
CA ILE A 54 -4.78 -14.36 9.88
C ILE A 54 -4.25 -13.53 8.71
N ILE A 55 -3.90 -12.27 8.94
CA ILE A 55 -3.34 -11.38 7.90
C ILE A 55 -2.02 -11.93 7.38
N THR A 56 -1.12 -12.34 8.28
CA THR A 56 0.20 -12.89 7.95
C THR A 56 0.09 -14.22 7.19
N PHE A 57 -0.87 -15.07 7.57
CA PHE A 57 -1.15 -16.32 6.84
C PHE A 57 -1.65 -16.07 5.42
N LEU A 58 -2.51 -15.07 5.22
CA LEU A 58 -3.06 -14.75 3.90
C LEU A 58 -2.07 -14.04 2.98
N ALA A 59 -1.09 -13.32 3.52
CA ALA A 59 -0.16 -12.51 2.73
C ALA A 59 0.57 -13.29 1.63
N PRO A 60 1.22 -14.44 1.86
CA PRO A 60 1.88 -15.20 0.80
C PRO A 60 0.92 -15.73 -0.26
N LEU A 61 -0.30 -16.13 0.11
CA LEU A 61 -1.32 -16.56 -0.86
C LEU A 61 -1.74 -15.41 -1.78
N ILE A 62 -1.89 -14.21 -1.21
CA ILE A 62 -2.22 -12.99 -1.96
C ILE A 62 -1.08 -12.66 -2.94
N ILE A 63 0.16 -12.71 -2.49
CA ILE A 63 1.34 -12.44 -3.32
C ILE A 63 1.39 -13.40 -4.51
N ILE A 64 1.27 -14.71 -4.27
CA ILE A 64 1.32 -15.72 -5.35
C ILE A 64 0.17 -15.48 -6.34
N GLY A 65 -1.05 -15.36 -5.84
CA GLY A 65 -2.23 -15.24 -6.69
C GLY A 65 -2.26 -13.96 -7.55
N LEU A 66 -1.79 -12.84 -7.00
CA LEU A 66 -1.80 -11.57 -7.71
C LEU A 66 -0.58 -11.39 -8.61
N VAL A 67 0.62 -11.63 -8.10
CA VAL A 67 1.86 -11.38 -8.86
C VAL A 67 2.00 -12.35 -10.02
N ALA A 68 1.85 -13.67 -9.80
CA ALA A 68 2.00 -14.65 -10.86
C ALA A 68 0.98 -14.45 -11.99
N SER A 69 -0.29 -14.24 -11.63
CA SER A 69 -1.35 -14.02 -12.61
C SER A 69 -1.17 -12.75 -13.41
N SER A 70 -0.63 -11.69 -12.81
CA SER A 70 -0.39 -10.42 -13.50
C SER A 70 0.73 -10.53 -14.52
N ILE A 71 1.84 -11.19 -14.18
CA ILE A 71 2.92 -11.47 -15.13
C ILE A 71 2.39 -12.26 -16.34
N ILE A 72 1.54 -13.26 -16.10
CA ILE A 72 0.92 -14.05 -17.17
C ILE A 72 -0.01 -13.18 -18.01
N SER A 73 -0.83 -12.34 -17.41
CA SER A 73 -1.78 -11.48 -18.12
C SER A 73 -1.06 -10.49 -19.04
N VAL A 74 0.02 -9.88 -18.56
CA VAL A 74 0.86 -8.99 -19.38
C VAL A 74 1.43 -9.69 -20.60
N LYS A 75 1.80 -10.98 -20.49
CA LYS A 75 2.33 -11.76 -21.62
C LYS A 75 1.27 -12.38 -22.53
N LYS A 76 0.04 -12.54 -22.06
CA LYS A 76 -1.06 -13.19 -22.81
C LYS A 76 -1.71 -12.27 -23.86
N ALA A 77 -1.65 -10.96 -23.65
CA ALA A 77 -2.20 -9.96 -24.59
C ALA A 77 -1.11 -8.97 -25.02
N PRO A 78 -0.13 -9.42 -25.83
CA PRO A 78 0.86 -8.50 -26.38
C PRO A 78 0.25 -7.72 -27.53
N THR A 79 -0.59 -6.74 -27.22
CA THR A 79 -0.84 -5.68 -28.19
C THR A 79 0.45 -4.85 -28.35
N PRO A 80 0.67 -4.18 -29.46
CA PRO A 80 1.81 -3.29 -29.64
C PRO A 80 1.96 -2.27 -28.51
N VAL A 81 0.85 -1.95 -27.83
CA VAL A 81 0.76 -0.94 -26.78
C VAL A 81 1.04 -1.49 -25.38
N THR A 82 0.75 -2.76 -25.11
CA THR A 82 0.86 -3.34 -23.75
C THR A 82 2.29 -3.31 -23.22
N ALA A 83 3.29 -3.70 -24.03
CA ALA A 83 4.68 -3.76 -23.57
C ALA A 83 5.27 -2.37 -23.27
N PRO A 84 5.06 -1.33 -24.08
CA PRO A 84 5.42 0.06 -23.73
C PRO A 84 4.75 0.53 -22.44
N ILE A 85 3.44 0.30 -22.26
CA ILE A 85 2.71 0.70 -21.05
C ILE A 85 3.32 0.09 -19.80
N VAL A 86 3.59 -1.22 -19.80
CA VAL A 86 4.20 -1.91 -18.64
C VAL A 86 5.58 -1.35 -18.33
N ARG A 87 6.42 -1.09 -19.37
CA ARG A 87 7.74 -0.49 -19.17
C ARG A 87 7.65 0.91 -18.58
N ILE A 88 6.83 1.79 -19.15
CA ILE A 88 6.63 3.16 -18.65
C ILE A 88 6.15 3.12 -17.21
N THR A 89 5.16 2.28 -16.90
CA THR A 89 4.64 2.09 -15.55
C THR A 89 5.72 1.65 -14.57
N TYR A 90 6.53 0.66 -14.95
CA TYR A 90 7.59 0.15 -14.09
C TYR A 90 8.65 1.21 -13.79
N PHE A 91 9.14 1.89 -14.82
CA PHE A 91 10.13 2.97 -14.66
C PHE A 91 9.56 4.17 -13.90
N SER A 92 8.29 4.52 -14.10
CA SER A 92 7.60 5.54 -13.30
C SER A 92 7.56 5.18 -11.82
N MET A 93 7.23 3.92 -11.48
CA MET A 93 7.23 3.47 -10.09
C MET A 93 8.64 3.43 -9.48
N LEU A 94 9.65 2.99 -10.22
CA LEU A 94 11.05 3.06 -9.77
C LEU A 94 11.52 4.49 -9.57
N GLY A 95 11.16 5.40 -10.47
CA GLY A 95 11.45 6.83 -10.33
C GLY A 95 10.77 7.44 -9.09
N ALA A 96 9.50 7.09 -8.85
CA ALA A 96 8.77 7.49 -7.64
C ALA A 96 9.44 6.98 -6.37
N ALA A 97 9.89 5.72 -6.36
CA ALA A 97 10.63 5.12 -5.25
C ALA A 97 11.98 5.80 -5.01
N ALA A 98 12.72 6.09 -6.07
CA ALA A 98 13.99 6.81 -6.00
C ALA A 98 13.79 8.23 -5.45
N PHE A 99 12.79 8.95 -5.97
CA PHE A 99 12.43 10.28 -5.48
C PHE A 99 12.06 10.26 -4.01
N ALA A 100 11.23 9.31 -3.57
CA ALA A 100 10.85 9.12 -2.18
C ALA A 100 12.06 8.77 -1.29
N SER A 101 12.98 7.93 -1.77
CA SER A 101 14.21 7.58 -1.05
C SER A 101 15.11 8.79 -0.86
N VAL A 102 15.34 9.58 -1.91
CA VAL A 102 16.12 10.83 -1.83
C VAL A 102 15.49 11.79 -0.83
N LEU A 103 14.17 12.01 -0.95
CA LEU A 103 13.42 12.87 -0.03
C LEU A 103 13.56 12.37 1.43
N GLY A 104 13.43 11.05 1.62
CA GLY A 104 13.57 10.40 2.92
C GLY A 104 14.97 10.61 3.53
N TYR A 105 16.04 10.37 2.76
CA TYR A 105 17.42 10.60 3.25
C TYR A 105 17.73 12.07 3.56
N LEU A 106 17.14 13.00 2.81
CA LEU A 106 17.37 14.44 3.03
C LEU A 106 16.62 14.97 4.25
N ILE A 107 15.43 14.48 4.53
CA ILE A 107 14.52 15.06 5.52
C ILE A 107 14.49 14.25 6.82
N ILE A 108 14.29 12.91 6.75
CA ILE A 108 14.01 12.09 7.94
C ILE A 108 15.13 12.13 8.99
N PRO A 109 16.44 12.12 8.65
CA PRO A 109 17.49 12.22 9.66
C PRO A 109 17.48 13.53 10.45
N LYS A 110 16.93 14.60 9.87
CA LYS A 110 16.86 15.94 10.49
C LYS A 110 15.65 16.11 11.42
N LEU A 111 14.70 15.16 11.37
CA LEU A 111 13.51 15.22 12.19
C LEU A 111 13.85 14.88 13.66
N PRO A 112 13.23 15.58 14.64
CA PRO A 112 13.46 15.36 16.05
C PRO A 112 12.82 14.04 16.50
N VAL A 113 13.47 12.92 16.20
CA VAL A 113 13.07 11.60 16.70
C VAL A 113 13.84 11.38 18.01
N SER A 114 13.16 11.53 19.15
CA SER A 114 13.77 11.16 20.42
C SER A 114 13.90 9.64 20.49
N THR A 115 15.13 9.17 20.62
CA THR A 115 15.49 7.74 20.74
C THR A 115 15.33 7.20 22.15
N ASP A 116 14.77 7.97 23.09
CA ASP A 116 14.55 7.52 24.47
C ASP A 116 13.54 6.36 24.49
N SER A 117 14.06 5.16 24.34
CA SER A 117 13.33 3.90 24.42
C SER A 117 12.75 3.62 25.83
N LEU A 118 13.24 4.32 26.85
CA LEU A 118 12.86 4.12 28.25
C LEU A 118 11.46 4.59 28.63
N SER A 119 10.74 5.26 27.71
CA SER A 119 9.41 5.82 28.01
C SER A 119 8.24 5.02 27.45
N PHE A 120 8.48 3.96 26.68
CA PHE A 120 7.40 3.15 26.12
C PHE A 120 6.95 2.06 27.09
N ARG A 121 5.62 1.87 27.14
CA ARG A 121 5.03 0.81 27.96
C ARG A 121 5.10 -0.51 27.24
N PHE A 122 5.38 -1.57 27.98
CA PHE A 122 5.24 -2.93 27.47
C PHE A 122 3.76 -3.31 27.39
N LEU A 123 3.41 -4.04 26.35
CA LEU A 123 2.10 -4.67 26.27
C LEU A 123 2.07 -5.87 27.23
N PRO A 124 0.92 -6.16 27.85
CA PRO A 124 0.77 -7.40 28.59
C PRO A 124 0.76 -8.59 27.64
N ASP A 125 0.96 -9.77 28.22
CA ASP A 125 0.89 -11.01 27.47
C ASP A 125 -0.52 -11.27 26.93
N THR A 126 -0.61 -12.03 25.85
CA THR A 126 -1.88 -12.50 25.30
C THR A 126 -2.55 -13.47 26.28
N LEU A 127 -3.88 -13.49 26.31
CA LEU A 127 -4.64 -14.45 27.11
C LEU A 127 -4.43 -15.90 26.64
N PHE A 128 -4.24 -16.06 25.35
CA PHE A 128 -3.89 -17.31 24.71
C PHE A 128 -3.13 -17.03 23.42
N GLU A 129 -2.35 -18.00 22.99
CA GLU A 129 -1.67 -17.96 21.70
C GLU A 129 -2.33 -18.92 20.72
N LEU A 130 -2.62 -18.43 19.51
CA LEU A 130 -3.10 -19.23 18.39
C LEU A 130 -2.15 -19.01 17.23
N PRO A 131 -0.98 -19.71 17.20
CA PRO A 131 -0.03 -19.55 16.12
C PRO A 131 -0.60 -20.15 14.83
N ILE A 132 -0.78 -19.30 13.81
CA ILE A 132 -1.16 -19.72 12.46
C ILE A 132 0.03 -19.42 11.56
N PRO A 133 0.98 -20.35 11.43
CA PRO A 133 2.19 -20.09 10.64
C PRO A 133 1.83 -19.92 9.17
N ALA A 134 2.41 -18.89 8.54
CA ALA A 134 2.27 -18.70 7.11
C ALA A 134 2.87 -19.91 6.36
N PRO A 135 2.24 -20.39 5.28
CA PRO A 135 2.68 -21.58 4.54
C PRO A 135 4.09 -21.42 3.95
N VAL A 136 4.45 -20.21 3.58
CA VAL A 136 5.80 -19.79 3.15
C VAL A 136 6.02 -18.34 3.56
N SER A 137 7.29 -17.90 3.64
CA SER A 137 7.56 -16.48 3.88
C SER A 137 7.02 -15.64 2.71
N ALA A 138 6.61 -14.42 2.98
CA ALA A 138 6.07 -13.53 1.95
C ALA A 138 7.11 -13.20 0.86
N LEU A 139 8.41 -13.12 1.21
CA LEU A 139 9.49 -12.98 0.22
C LEU A 139 9.65 -14.24 -0.63
N SER A 140 9.58 -15.43 -0.02
CA SER A 140 9.61 -16.71 -0.77
C SER A 140 8.40 -16.83 -1.70
N ALA A 141 7.22 -16.40 -1.25
CA ALA A 141 6.02 -16.35 -2.09
C ALA A 141 6.19 -15.43 -3.30
N LEU A 142 6.85 -14.29 -3.14
CA LEU A 142 7.13 -13.37 -4.23
C LEU A 142 8.06 -14.01 -5.28
N VAL A 143 9.18 -14.58 -4.83
CA VAL A 143 10.13 -15.27 -5.73
C VAL A 143 9.44 -16.45 -6.43
N LEU A 144 8.69 -17.25 -5.68
CA LEU A 144 7.92 -18.37 -6.24
C LEU A 144 6.91 -17.91 -7.28
N ALA A 145 6.17 -16.82 -7.03
CA ALA A 145 5.20 -16.25 -7.97
C ALA A 145 5.85 -15.84 -9.28
N ILE A 146 7.02 -15.18 -9.20
CA ILE A 146 7.77 -14.74 -10.38
C ILE A 146 8.28 -15.96 -11.16
N LEU A 147 8.91 -16.93 -10.50
CA LEU A 147 9.45 -18.14 -11.14
C LEU A 147 8.36 -18.99 -11.78
N LEU A 148 7.24 -19.21 -11.09
CA LEU A 148 6.10 -19.96 -11.65
C LEU A 148 5.52 -19.27 -12.88
N ALA A 149 5.35 -17.96 -12.83
CA ALA A 149 4.80 -17.20 -13.95
C ALA A 149 5.76 -17.21 -15.16
N LEU A 150 7.05 -16.98 -14.94
CA LEU A 150 8.06 -17.02 -16.00
C LEU A 150 8.20 -18.42 -16.59
N GLY A 151 8.30 -19.46 -15.75
CA GLY A 151 8.37 -20.85 -16.17
C GLY A 151 7.16 -21.26 -17.00
N ALA A 152 5.94 -20.93 -16.55
CA ALA A 152 4.71 -21.18 -17.30
C ALA A 152 4.66 -20.42 -18.63
N CYS A 153 5.29 -19.25 -18.73
CA CYS A 153 5.41 -18.51 -19.97
C CYS A 153 6.44 -19.12 -20.91
N TRP A 154 7.61 -19.53 -20.42
CA TRP A 154 8.69 -20.13 -21.23
C TRP A 154 8.32 -21.49 -21.81
N THR A 155 7.65 -22.32 -21.00
CA THR A 155 7.21 -23.67 -21.41
C THR A 155 5.86 -23.66 -22.13
N ASN A 156 5.23 -22.50 -22.26
CA ASN A 156 3.87 -22.34 -22.78
C ASN A 156 2.84 -23.26 -22.09
N ALA A 157 2.97 -23.47 -20.78
CA ALA A 157 2.14 -24.35 -19.97
C ALA A 157 0.71 -23.76 -19.80
N VAL A 158 -0.20 -24.09 -20.73
CA VAL A 158 -1.54 -23.52 -20.81
C VAL A 158 -2.34 -23.76 -19.51
N ARG A 159 -2.38 -25.02 -19.05
CA ARG A 159 -3.11 -25.38 -17.81
C ARG A 159 -2.60 -24.65 -16.57
N THR A 160 -1.27 -24.49 -16.45
CA THR A 160 -0.68 -23.74 -15.32
C THR A 160 -1.06 -22.26 -15.37
N LYS A 161 -1.09 -21.66 -16.58
CA LYS A 161 -1.53 -20.27 -16.76
C LYS A 161 -2.99 -20.10 -16.38
N GLU A 162 -3.85 -21.01 -16.76
CA GLU A 162 -5.28 -21.00 -16.40
C GLU A 162 -5.47 -21.18 -14.90
N LEU A 163 -4.80 -22.15 -14.27
CA LEU A 163 -4.82 -22.36 -12.83
C LEU A 163 -4.42 -21.11 -12.04
N LEU A 164 -3.33 -20.45 -12.45
CA LEU A 164 -2.88 -19.23 -11.79
C LEU A 164 -3.86 -18.06 -11.97
N GLN A 165 -4.59 -18.00 -13.09
CA GLN A 165 -5.66 -17.02 -13.29
C GLN A 165 -6.91 -17.32 -12.44
N GLU A 166 -7.29 -18.60 -12.31
CA GLU A 166 -8.35 -19.00 -11.39
C GLU A 166 -7.95 -18.72 -9.93
N PHE A 167 -6.72 -19.01 -9.57
CA PHE A 167 -6.19 -18.72 -8.23
C PHE A 167 -6.21 -17.21 -7.92
N ARG A 168 -6.00 -16.34 -8.91
CA ARG A 168 -6.24 -14.89 -8.76
C ARG A 168 -7.69 -14.61 -8.34
N GLY A 169 -8.66 -15.25 -8.97
CA GLY A 169 -10.08 -15.11 -8.62
C GLY A 169 -10.37 -15.49 -7.17
N ILE A 170 -9.80 -16.62 -6.74
CA ILE A 170 -9.87 -17.09 -5.34
C ILE A 170 -9.24 -16.04 -4.41
N THR A 171 -8.04 -15.59 -4.71
CA THR A 171 -7.29 -14.61 -3.91
C THR A 171 -8.06 -13.30 -3.77
N LEU A 172 -8.62 -12.76 -4.85
CA LEU A 172 -9.45 -11.55 -4.81
C LEU A 172 -10.73 -11.74 -3.97
N SER A 173 -11.29 -12.94 -3.99
CA SER A 173 -12.43 -13.29 -3.14
C SER A 173 -12.04 -13.35 -1.66
N LEU A 174 -10.92 -13.96 -1.31
CA LEU A 174 -10.38 -13.99 0.05
C LEU A 174 -10.08 -12.57 0.55
N MET A 175 -9.41 -11.75 -0.27
CA MET A 175 -9.17 -10.34 0.07
C MET A 175 -10.46 -9.59 0.36
N SER A 176 -11.48 -9.72 -0.50
CA SER A 176 -12.70 -8.93 -0.39
C SER A 176 -13.64 -9.41 0.72
N ARG A 177 -13.64 -10.71 1.04
CA ARG A 177 -14.58 -11.31 2.00
C ARG A 177 -13.98 -11.51 3.39
N ILE A 178 -12.67 -11.67 3.50
CA ILE A 178 -11.99 -11.93 4.76
C ILE A 178 -11.09 -10.74 5.13
N LEU A 179 -10.08 -10.44 4.31
CA LEU A 179 -9.06 -9.46 4.67
C LEU A 179 -9.64 -8.05 4.83
N LEU A 180 -10.34 -7.53 3.81
CA LEU A 180 -10.89 -6.16 3.86
C LEU A 180 -11.89 -5.92 5.01
N PRO A 181 -12.76 -6.86 5.42
CA PRO A 181 -13.57 -6.71 6.63
C PRO A 181 -12.78 -6.73 7.94
N LEU A 182 -11.67 -7.50 8.01
CA LEU A 182 -10.85 -7.61 9.21
C LEU A 182 -9.92 -6.42 9.43
N LEU A 183 -9.47 -5.76 8.34
CA LEU A 183 -8.52 -4.66 8.42
C LEU A 183 -8.97 -3.50 9.34
N PRO A 184 -10.20 -2.99 9.28
CA PRO A 184 -10.61 -1.93 10.20
C PRO A 184 -10.45 -2.33 11.66
N ALA A 185 -10.89 -3.53 12.05
CA ALA A 185 -10.73 -4.03 13.41
C ALA A 185 -9.24 -4.14 13.81
N TYR A 186 -8.41 -4.71 12.94
CA TYR A 186 -6.97 -4.78 13.17
C TYR A 186 -6.33 -3.40 13.36
N ILE A 187 -6.70 -2.41 12.54
CA ILE A 187 -6.19 -1.04 12.64
C ILE A 187 -6.63 -0.39 13.94
N GLY A 188 -7.91 -0.52 14.32
CA GLY A 188 -8.43 0.04 15.57
C GLY A 188 -7.72 -0.54 16.80
N LEU A 189 -7.54 -1.87 16.85
CA LEU A 189 -6.82 -2.54 17.93
C LEU A 189 -5.32 -2.17 17.94
N SER A 190 -4.70 -2.04 16.77
CA SER A 190 -3.30 -1.61 16.65
C SER A 190 -3.10 -0.17 17.13
N LEU A 191 -4.02 0.73 16.78
CA LEU A 191 -3.99 2.11 17.31
C LEU A 191 -4.20 2.16 18.81
N CYS A 192 -5.08 1.31 19.36
CA CYS A 192 -5.29 1.18 20.79
C CYS A 192 -3.98 0.76 21.49
N THR A 193 -3.31 -0.28 21.02
CA THR A 193 -2.05 -0.75 21.60
C THR A 193 -0.91 0.28 21.46
N LEU A 194 -0.79 0.94 20.31
CA LEU A 194 0.21 1.99 20.07
C LEU A 194 -0.03 3.22 20.95
N ALA A 195 -1.30 3.60 21.17
CA ALA A 195 -1.67 4.70 22.05
C ALA A 195 -1.39 4.35 23.51
N TYR A 196 -1.72 3.13 23.95
CA TYR A 196 -1.39 2.63 25.28
C TYR A 196 0.12 2.63 25.53
N GLN A 197 0.92 2.18 24.57
CA GLN A 197 2.38 2.18 24.68
C GLN A 197 2.99 3.58 24.71
N GLY A 198 2.25 4.63 24.32
CA GLY A 198 2.74 6.01 24.25
C GLY A 198 3.33 6.39 22.89
N TYR A 199 3.45 5.45 21.94
CA TYR A 199 3.97 5.75 20.60
C TYR A 199 3.17 6.82 19.88
N PHE A 200 1.85 6.79 20.03
CA PHE A 200 0.98 7.74 19.35
C PHE A 200 1.21 9.18 19.81
N ILE A 201 1.27 9.40 21.13
CA ILE A 201 1.47 10.74 21.69
C ILE A 201 2.84 11.29 21.28
N LYS A 202 3.88 10.44 21.36
CA LYS A 202 5.26 10.83 21.08
C LYS A 202 5.50 11.10 19.60
N TYR A 203 4.95 10.26 18.70
CA TYR A 203 5.24 10.34 17.26
C TYR A 203 4.11 10.92 16.42
N LEU A 204 2.95 11.26 17.00
CA LEU A 204 1.87 11.92 16.26
C LEU A 204 2.33 13.21 15.54
N PRO A 205 3.06 14.13 16.19
CA PRO A 205 3.55 15.33 15.50
C PRO A 205 4.44 14.99 14.30
N LEU A 206 5.27 13.95 14.44
CA LEU A 206 6.16 13.49 13.39
C LEU A 206 5.40 12.84 12.23
N LEU A 207 4.37 12.04 12.54
CA LEU A 207 3.50 11.43 11.52
C LEU A 207 2.68 12.48 10.78
N LEU A 208 2.18 13.51 11.47
CA LEU A 208 1.50 14.65 10.85
C LEU A 208 2.46 15.44 9.95
N LEU A 209 3.69 15.69 10.41
CA LEU A 209 4.71 16.34 9.59
C LEU A 209 5.05 15.48 8.36
N ALA A 210 5.14 14.16 8.49
CA ALA A 210 5.34 13.26 7.38
C ALA A 210 4.20 13.34 6.34
N LEU A 211 2.95 13.48 6.79
CA LEU A 211 1.81 13.72 5.88
C LEU A 211 1.89 15.07 5.19
N ILE A 212 2.33 16.12 5.89
CA ILE A 212 2.55 17.45 5.30
C ILE A 212 3.65 17.40 4.23
N ILE A 213 4.67 16.56 4.39
CA ILE A 213 5.76 16.40 3.43
C ILE A 213 5.32 15.56 2.23
N ILE A 214 4.61 14.46 2.46
CA ILE A 214 4.28 13.50 1.40
C ILE A 214 3.23 14.05 0.41
N ILE A 215 2.28 14.87 0.89
CA ILE A 215 1.25 15.45 0.01
C ILE A 215 1.86 16.34 -1.09
N PRO A 216 2.73 17.33 -0.78
CA PRO A 216 3.47 18.05 -1.82
C PRO A 216 4.37 17.14 -2.68
N ALA A 217 4.97 16.09 -2.09
CA ALA A 217 5.79 15.16 -2.85
C ALA A 217 5.01 14.44 -3.95
N TYR A 218 3.75 14.05 -3.68
CA TYR A 218 2.86 13.52 -4.73
C TYR A 218 2.63 14.53 -5.86
N MET A 219 2.39 15.79 -5.51
CA MET A 219 2.18 16.85 -6.52
C MET A 219 3.44 17.07 -7.36
N VAL A 220 4.61 17.12 -6.74
CA VAL A 220 5.89 17.25 -7.44
C VAL A 220 6.09 16.08 -8.40
N TRP A 221 5.84 14.84 -7.94
CA TRP A 221 6.00 13.67 -8.79
C TRP A 221 5.06 13.68 -10.00
N VAL A 222 3.79 13.99 -9.77
CA VAL A 222 2.81 14.15 -10.86
C VAL A 222 3.27 15.23 -11.84
N LEU A 223 3.72 16.39 -11.38
CA LEU A 223 4.22 17.46 -12.24
C LEU A 223 5.44 17.03 -13.06
N VAL A 224 6.36 16.23 -12.47
CA VAL A 224 7.51 15.67 -13.20
C VAL A 224 7.02 14.78 -14.34
N LEU A 225 6.08 13.84 -14.08
CA LEU A 225 5.54 12.95 -15.09
C LEU A 225 4.83 13.73 -16.21
N TYR A 226 4.01 14.74 -15.85
CA TYR A 226 3.34 15.57 -16.83
C TYR A 226 4.28 16.46 -17.62
N HIS A 227 5.36 16.94 -17.00
CA HIS A 227 6.39 17.70 -17.72
C HIS A 227 7.10 16.81 -18.76
N ILE A 228 7.46 15.59 -18.37
CA ILE A 228 8.04 14.62 -19.29
C ILE A 228 7.07 14.32 -20.44
N ALA A 229 5.82 13.98 -20.14
CA ALA A 229 4.80 13.66 -21.12
C ALA A 229 4.52 14.85 -22.04
N GLY A 230 4.37 16.05 -21.47
CA GLY A 230 4.13 17.27 -22.23
C GLY A 230 5.28 17.64 -23.17
N SER A 231 6.53 17.41 -22.74
CA SER A 231 7.71 17.63 -23.58
C SER A 231 7.73 16.71 -24.81
N TYR A 232 7.26 15.47 -24.68
CA TYR A 232 7.13 14.55 -25.80
C TYR A 232 5.93 14.87 -26.71
N ALA A 233 4.82 15.33 -26.14
CA ALA A 233 3.59 15.62 -26.87
C ALA A 233 3.55 17.04 -27.46
N GLY A 234 4.51 17.91 -27.13
CA GLY A 234 4.45 19.32 -27.50
C GLY A 234 3.37 20.14 -26.79
N GLU A 235 2.83 19.62 -25.68
CA GLU A 235 1.71 20.19 -24.93
C GLU A 235 2.14 20.72 -23.56
N LYS A 236 1.43 21.75 -23.08
CA LYS A 236 1.69 22.31 -21.74
C LYS A 236 1.12 21.36 -20.67
N ALA A 237 1.97 20.84 -19.79
CA ALA A 237 1.62 19.97 -18.67
C ALA A 237 0.39 20.46 -17.87
N TRP A 238 0.27 21.76 -17.65
CA TRP A 238 -0.84 22.35 -16.90
C TRP A 238 -2.20 22.20 -17.59
N GLY A 239 -2.24 22.28 -18.92
CA GLY A 239 -3.48 22.11 -19.71
C GLY A 239 -4.05 20.70 -19.54
N ILE A 240 -3.18 19.71 -19.58
CA ILE A 240 -3.56 18.29 -19.39
C ILE A 240 -4.02 18.06 -17.94
N LEU A 241 -3.25 18.53 -16.96
CA LEU A 241 -3.54 18.35 -15.54
C LEU A 241 -4.91 18.87 -15.12
N LYS A 242 -5.35 20.01 -15.68
CA LYS A 242 -6.70 20.57 -15.43
C LYS A 242 -7.82 19.57 -15.75
N ASN A 243 -7.68 18.80 -16.83
CA ASN A 243 -8.67 17.83 -17.25
C ASN A 243 -8.77 16.65 -16.27
N TYR A 244 -7.70 16.36 -15.50
CA TYR A 244 -7.64 15.29 -14.52
C TYR A 244 -8.08 15.67 -13.09
N ILE A 245 -8.36 16.95 -12.79
CA ILE A 245 -8.86 17.38 -11.48
C ILE A 245 -10.13 16.60 -11.04
N PRO A 246 -11.13 16.34 -11.90
CA PRO A 246 -12.29 15.52 -11.51
C PRO A 246 -11.91 14.07 -11.17
N VAL A 247 -10.91 13.51 -11.85
CA VAL A 247 -10.38 12.17 -11.60
C VAL A 247 -9.75 12.10 -10.21
N CYS A 248 -8.87 13.07 -9.89
CA CYS A 248 -8.26 13.20 -8.56
C CYS A 248 -9.32 13.28 -7.45
N LYS A 249 -10.33 14.13 -7.60
CA LYS A 249 -11.42 14.27 -6.62
C LYS A 249 -12.17 12.96 -6.41
N MET A 250 -12.39 12.18 -7.47
CA MET A 250 -13.06 10.89 -7.37
C MET A 250 -12.14 9.84 -6.74
N ALA A 251 -10.85 9.84 -7.05
CA ALA A 251 -9.86 8.94 -6.46
C ALA A 251 -9.73 9.17 -4.94
N LEU A 252 -9.68 10.42 -4.50
CA LEU A 252 -9.69 10.79 -3.08
C LEU A 252 -10.92 10.23 -2.32
N ARG A 253 -12.07 10.09 -3.00
CA ARG A 253 -13.30 9.57 -2.39
C ARG A 253 -13.38 8.05 -2.42
N THR A 254 -12.83 7.41 -3.44
CA THR A 254 -13.02 5.97 -3.69
C THR A 254 -11.86 5.12 -3.18
N HIS A 255 -10.66 5.70 -3.01
CA HIS A 255 -9.41 4.99 -2.72
C HIS A 255 -9.12 3.84 -3.70
N SER A 256 -9.65 3.89 -4.92
CA SER A 256 -9.53 2.82 -5.91
C SER A 256 -9.28 3.37 -7.30
N SER A 257 -8.15 3.02 -7.89
CA SER A 257 -7.80 3.40 -9.26
C SER A 257 -8.78 2.81 -10.27
N THR A 258 -9.22 1.56 -10.09
CA THR A 258 -10.20 0.92 -10.98
C THR A 258 -11.59 1.55 -10.90
N ALA A 259 -11.96 2.14 -9.77
CA ALA A 259 -13.26 2.80 -9.63
C ALA A 259 -13.35 4.11 -10.42
N VAL A 260 -12.21 4.72 -10.74
CA VAL A 260 -12.14 6.01 -11.47
C VAL A 260 -11.80 5.85 -12.95
N GLU A 261 -11.63 4.62 -13.45
CA GLU A 261 -11.25 4.32 -14.84
C GLU A 261 -12.08 5.10 -15.87
N LYS A 262 -13.42 5.07 -15.75
CA LYS A 262 -14.31 5.80 -16.68
C LYS A 262 -14.14 7.32 -16.61
N TYR A 263 -13.74 7.87 -15.46
CA TYR A 263 -13.45 9.29 -15.31
C TYR A 263 -12.10 9.63 -15.97
N SER A 264 -11.12 8.73 -15.84
CA SER A 264 -9.80 8.86 -16.48
C SER A 264 -9.93 8.81 -18.00
N GLN A 265 -10.74 7.90 -18.56
CA GLN A 265 -11.03 7.87 -20.00
C GLN A 265 -11.62 9.19 -20.48
N LYS A 266 -12.67 9.70 -19.81
CA LYS A 266 -13.29 10.97 -20.14
C LYS A 266 -12.35 12.18 -19.99
N ALA A 267 -11.37 12.11 -19.10
CA ALA A 267 -10.37 13.14 -18.95
C ALA A 267 -9.34 13.09 -20.09
N ALA A 268 -8.92 11.88 -20.47
CA ALA A 268 -8.00 11.65 -21.59
C ALA A 268 -8.61 12.08 -22.94
N ASP A 269 -9.91 11.82 -23.16
CA ASP A 269 -10.65 12.25 -24.36
C ASP A 269 -10.63 13.79 -24.57
N LYS A 270 -10.38 14.56 -23.50
CA LYS A 270 -10.26 16.02 -23.55
C LYS A 270 -8.82 16.49 -23.80
N CYS A 271 -7.86 15.60 -23.72
CA CYS A 271 -6.46 15.91 -23.97
C CYS A 271 -6.18 15.75 -25.46
N VAL A 272 -5.39 16.67 -26.00
CA VAL A 272 -5.06 16.78 -27.43
C VAL A 272 -4.49 15.49 -28.02
N PRO A 273 -4.52 15.31 -29.34
CA PRO A 273 -5.16 14.21 -30.06
C PRO A 273 -4.56 12.86 -29.67
N LEU A 274 -5.06 12.32 -28.57
CA LEU A 274 -4.87 10.91 -28.28
C LEU A 274 -5.89 10.13 -29.09
N ASP A 275 -5.42 9.09 -29.79
CA ASP A 275 -6.30 8.15 -30.46
C ASP A 275 -7.28 7.53 -29.47
N SER A 276 -8.56 7.55 -29.78
CA SER A 276 -9.61 7.05 -28.92
C SER A 276 -9.50 5.52 -28.67
N GLU A 277 -8.92 4.76 -29.62
CA GLU A 277 -8.64 3.34 -29.45
C GLU A 277 -7.52 3.12 -28.44
N LEU A 278 -6.44 3.93 -28.53
CA LEU A 278 -5.36 3.92 -27.57
C LEU A 278 -5.86 4.24 -26.15
N ILE A 279 -6.75 5.23 -25.98
CA ILE A 279 -7.32 5.59 -24.68
C ILE A 279 -8.12 4.42 -24.09
N LYS A 280 -8.93 3.75 -24.90
CA LYS A 280 -9.75 2.62 -24.45
C LYS A 280 -8.93 1.41 -24.02
N GLU A 281 -7.75 1.22 -24.61
CA GLU A 281 -6.84 0.13 -24.27
C GLU A 281 -5.90 0.49 -23.12
N ALA A 282 -5.30 1.68 -23.17
CA ALA A 282 -4.26 2.07 -22.23
C ALA A 282 -4.80 2.43 -20.84
N ILE A 283 -5.90 3.19 -20.75
CA ILE A 283 -6.42 3.65 -19.45
C ILE A 283 -6.85 2.50 -18.53
N PRO A 284 -7.59 1.46 -19.00
CA PRO A 284 -7.89 0.31 -18.16
C PRO A 284 -6.66 -0.41 -17.64
N LEU A 285 -5.60 -0.50 -18.44
CA LEU A 285 -4.36 -1.13 -18.04
C LEU A 285 -3.61 -0.26 -17.01
N PHE A 286 -3.43 1.04 -17.28
CA PHE A 286 -2.78 1.96 -16.34
C PHE A 286 -3.49 2.00 -14.97
N THR A 287 -4.81 2.07 -14.93
CA THR A 287 -5.56 2.09 -13.66
C THR A 287 -5.41 0.81 -12.83
N GLN A 288 -4.96 -0.27 -13.45
CA GLN A 288 -4.71 -1.52 -12.76
C GLN A 288 -3.27 -1.69 -12.29
N ILE A 289 -2.27 -1.23 -13.06
CA ILE A 289 -0.86 -1.54 -12.81
C ILE A 289 -0.02 -0.33 -12.38
N HIS A 290 -0.46 0.92 -12.63
CA HIS A 290 0.32 2.11 -12.29
C HIS A 290 0.03 2.56 -10.87
N HIS A 291 0.98 2.34 -9.98
CA HIS A 291 0.88 2.61 -8.54
C HIS A 291 2.00 3.52 -8.03
N CYS A 292 2.43 4.50 -8.82
CA CYS A 292 3.56 5.37 -8.50
C CYS A 292 3.38 6.13 -7.18
N GLY A 293 2.19 6.64 -6.89
CA GLY A 293 1.89 7.32 -5.64
C GLY A 293 1.90 6.37 -4.44
N SER A 294 1.34 5.15 -4.59
CA SER A 294 1.41 4.14 -3.53
C SER A 294 2.85 3.75 -3.22
N VAL A 295 3.66 3.51 -4.25
CA VAL A 295 5.09 3.16 -4.11
C VAL A 295 5.87 4.30 -3.45
N LEU A 296 5.63 5.56 -3.87
CA LEU A 296 6.24 6.75 -3.28
C LEU A 296 5.96 6.83 -1.77
N ALA A 297 4.71 6.63 -1.38
CA ALA A 297 4.31 6.62 0.02
C ALA A 297 4.94 5.47 0.80
N GLU A 298 4.89 4.25 0.27
CA GLU A 298 5.42 3.08 0.97
C GLU A 298 6.92 3.22 1.23
N VAL A 299 7.69 3.71 0.27
CA VAL A 299 9.12 3.96 0.43
C VAL A 299 9.38 5.02 1.50
N PHE A 300 8.72 6.18 1.42
CA PHE A 300 8.91 7.26 2.36
C PHE A 300 8.54 6.86 3.79
N PHE A 301 7.35 6.26 3.97
CA PHE A 301 6.90 5.85 5.29
C PHE A 301 7.64 4.63 5.83
N ALA A 302 8.15 3.73 4.98
CA ALA A 302 9.02 2.65 5.42
C ALA A 302 10.32 3.21 6.04
N MET A 303 10.93 4.23 5.42
CA MET A 303 12.11 4.92 5.98
C MET A 303 11.76 5.63 7.30
N MET A 304 10.60 6.30 7.36
CA MET A 304 10.13 6.99 8.56
C MET A 304 9.89 6.02 9.72
N ILE A 305 9.17 4.91 9.46
CA ILE A 305 8.88 3.88 10.46
C ILE A 305 10.18 3.23 10.95
N SER A 306 11.12 2.96 10.04
CA SER A 306 12.44 2.45 10.42
C SER A 306 13.15 3.41 11.37
N ARG A 307 13.12 4.70 11.08
CA ARG A 307 13.70 5.73 11.95
C ARG A 307 13.03 5.79 13.33
N ILE A 308 11.71 5.64 13.37
CA ILE A 308 10.92 5.65 14.61
C ILE A 308 11.21 4.40 15.47
N LEU A 309 11.20 3.21 14.85
CA LEU A 309 11.27 1.95 15.60
C LEU A 309 12.70 1.47 15.84
N TYR A 310 13.60 1.71 14.89
CA TYR A 310 14.97 1.18 14.92
C TYR A 310 16.05 2.27 15.07
N GLY A 311 15.64 3.53 15.20
CA GLY A 311 16.54 4.65 15.43
C GLY A 311 17.34 5.14 14.21
N SER A 312 17.24 4.45 13.06
CA SER A 312 17.97 4.80 11.84
C SER A 312 17.13 4.58 10.59
N VAL A 313 17.42 5.32 9.53
CA VAL A 313 16.89 5.01 8.19
C VAL A 313 17.64 3.80 7.62
N PRO A 314 16.97 2.95 6.80
CA PRO A 314 17.63 1.79 6.18
C PRO A 314 18.80 2.23 5.28
N ALA A 315 19.78 1.35 5.11
CA ALA A 315 20.90 1.59 4.23
C ALA A 315 20.47 1.79 2.76
N PRO A 316 21.17 2.62 1.95
CA PRO A 316 20.81 2.89 0.57
C PRO A 316 20.66 1.62 -0.28
N GLY A 317 21.57 0.65 -0.15
CA GLY A 317 21.48 -0.62 -0.86
C GLY A 317 20.23 -1.42 -0.51
N THR A 318 19.83 -1.42 0.75
CA THR A 318 18.57 -2.05 1.22
C THR A 318 17.36 -1.36 0.60
N MET A 319 17.36 -0.02 0.53
CA MET A 319 16.26 0.74 -0.08
C MET A 319 16.16 0.53 -1.59
N VAL A 320 17.28 0.36 -2.29
CA VAL A 320 17.29 0.00 -3.73
C VAL A 320 16.62 -1.37 -3.94
N ILE A 321 17.02 -2.38 -3.18
CA ILE A 321 16.42 -3.73 -3.27
C ILE A 321 14.93 -3.68 -2.91
N PHE A 322 14.58 -3.00 -1.82
CA PHE A 322 13.20 -2.81 -1.41
C PHE A 322 12.37 -2.15 -2.51
N SER A 323 12.86 -1.07 -3.11
CA SER A 323 12.18 -0.31 -4.17
C SER A 323 11.94 -1.14 -5.44
N ILE A 324 12.93 -1.92 -5.87
CA ILE A 324 12.81 -2.81 -7.03
C ILE A 324 11.73 -3.87 -6.79
N LEU A 325 11.79 -4.54 -5.64
CA LEU A 325 10.82 -5.57 -5.28
C LEU A 325 9.42 -4.99 -5.09
N LEU A 326 9.30 -3.84 -4.44
CA LEU A 326 8.04 -3.14 -4.25
C LEU A 326 7.41 -2.76 -5.60
N ALA A 327 8.16 -2.17 -6.52
CA ALA A 327 7.66 -1.83 -7.85
C ALA A 327 7.21 -3.09 -8.63
N THR A 328 7.97 -4.18 -8.52
CA THR A 328 7.64 -5.47 -9.15
C THR A 328 6.34 -6.06 -8.58
N CYS A 329 6.18 -6.05 -7.26
CA CYS A 329 4.96 -6.49 -6.60
C CYS A 329 3.76 -5.63 -7.00
N SER A 330 3.96 -4.31 -7.09
CA SER A 330 2.90 -3.34 -7.36
C SER A 330 2.27 -3.51 -8.75
N ILE A 331 3.03 -3.92 -9.76
CA ILE A 331 2.45 -4.28 -11.09
C ILE A 331 1.45 -5.42 -10.96
N GLY A 332 1.69 -6.35 -10.03
CA GLY A 332 0.81 -7.49 -9.78
C GLY A 332 -0.51 -7.15 -9.11
N THR A 333 -0.61 -5.98 -8.49
CA THR A 333 -1.80 -5.63 -7.71
C THR A 333 -2.88 -5.01 -8.56
N PRO A 334 -4.15 -5.42 -8.36
CA PRO A 334 -5.25 -4.68 -8.95
C PRO A 334 -5.36 -3.30 -8.28
N GLY A 335 -5.85 -2.29 -9.01
CA GLY A 335 -6.09 -0.94 -8.50
C GLY A 335 -7.20 -0.85 -7.44
N LEU A 336 -7.19 -1.79 -6.50
CA LEU A 336 -8.10 -1.87 -5.36
C LEU A 336 -7.49 -1.15 -4.14
N PRO A 337 -8.33 -0.67 -3.21
CA PRO A 337 -7.83 -0.12 -1.95
C PRO A 337 -6.92 -1.14 -1.26
N TRP A 338 -5.75 -0.69 -0.75
CA TRP A 338 -4.79 -1.51 0.00
C TRP A 338 -4.02 -2.56 -0.82
N GLY A 339 -4.27 -2.69 -2.13
CA GLY A 339 -3.64 -3.71 -2.97
C GLY A 339 -2.11 -3.72 -2.83
N THR A 340 -1.48 -2.56 -3.02
CA THR A 340 -0.01 -2.42 -2.98
C THR A 340 0.57 -2.78 -1.62
N VAL A 341 0.08 -2.20 -0.53
CA VAL A 341 0.61 -2.47 0.81
C VAL A 341 0.42 -3.93 1.25
N MET A 342 -0.66 -4.60 0.81
CA MET A 342 -0.85 -6.01 1.11
C MET A 342 0.19 -6.90 0.43
N VAL A 343 0.53 -6.60 -0.81
CA VAL A 343 1.55 -7.37 -1.54
C VAL A 343 2.96 -6.99 -1.07
N SER A 344 3.16 -5.75 -0.63
CA SER A 344 4.45 -5.30 -0.10
C SER A 344 4.77 -5.78 1.32
N LEU A 345 3.82 -6.35 2.06
CA LEU A 345 4.08 -6.92 3.39
C LEU A 345 5.29 -7.85 3.39
N GLY A 346 5.47 -8.62 2.31
CA GLY A 346 6.62 -9.50 2.15
C GLY A 346 7.95 -8.77 2.05
N THR A 347 7.99 -7.66 1.37
CA THR A 347 9.20 -6.84 1.25
C THR A 347 9.48 -6.05 2.53
N LEU A 348 8.42 -5.58 3.21
CA LEU A 348 8.55 -4.91 4.51
C LEU A 348 9.13 -5.85 5.57
N THR A 349 8.58 -7.05 5.71
CA THR A 349 9.05 -8.03 6.71
C THR A 349 10.35 -8.70 6.30
N GLY A 350 10.50 -9.08 5.02
CA GLY A 350 11.67 -9.79 4.51
C GLY A 350 12.92 -8.94 4.35
N ILE A 351 12.79 -7.73 3.81
CA ILE A 351 13.92 -6.83 3.49
C ILE A 351 14.16 -5.83 4.63
N LEU A 352 13.12 -5.14 5.08
CA LEU A 352 13.24 -4.12 6.11
C LEU A 352 13.11 -4.66 7.53
N LYS A 353 12.83 -5.97 7.67
CA LYS A 353 12.72 -6.67 8.95
C LYS A 353 11.65 -6.08 9.89
N PHE A 354 10.56 -5.55 9.30
CA PHE A 354 9.45 -5.04 10.10
C PHE A 354 8.78 -6.17 10.88
N GLY A 355 8.73 -6.00 12.20
CA GLY A 355 7.89 -6.81 13.06
C GLY A 355 6.43 -6.33 13.05
N ASP A 356 5.60 -6.88 13.94
CA ASP A 356 4.17 -6.56 14.04
C ASP A 356 3.88 -5.07 14.21
N SER A 357 4.68 -4.37 15.03
CA SER A 357 4.49 -2.93 15.27
C SER A 357 4.78 -2.09 14.01
N GLY A 358 5.84 -2.42 13.28
CA GLY A 358 6.19 -1.75 12.02
C GLY A 358 5.13 -1.99 10.93
N THR A 359 4.69 -3.23 10.80
CA THR A 359 3.63 -3.63 9.87
C THR A 359 2.31 -2.94 10.22
N ALA A 360 1.93 -2.91 11.50
CA ALA A 360 0.72 -2.23 11.97
C ALA A 360 0.75 -0.72 11.71
N LEU A 361 1.89 -0.07 11.97
CA LEU A 361 2.09 1.35 11.65
C LEU A 361 1.97 1.62 10.16
N MET A 362 2.60 0.80 9.31
CA MET A 362 2.52 0.94 7.85
C MET A 362 1.08 0.82 7.36
N LEU A 363 0.36 -0.21 7.81
CA LEU A 363 -1.05 -0.41 7.45
C LEU A 363 -1.93 0.76 7.92
N THR A 364 -1.68 1.27 9.13
CA THR A 364 -2.42 2.42 9.67
C THR A 364 -2.17 3.70 8.88
N ILE A 365 -0.90 4.01 8.59
CA ILE A 365 -0.53 5.19 7.79
C ILE A 365 -1.11 5.08 6.38
N PHE A 366 -1.02 3.89 5.79
CA PHE A 366 -1.57 3.65 4.46
C PHE A 366 -3.10 3.80 4.44
N ALA A 367 -3.77 3.47 5.56
CA ALA A 367 -5.20 3.72 5.75
C ALA A 367 -5.55 5.21 5.70
N LEU A 368 -4.74 6.01 6.34
CA LEU A 368 -5.00 7.45 6.49
C LEU A 368 -4.68 8.24 5.21
N GLN A 369 -3.58 7.89 4.54
CA GLN A 369 -3.08 8.67 3.41
C GLN A 369 -3.37 8.04 2.03
N GLY A 370 -3.81 6.78 1.95
CA GLY A 370 -3.91 6.01 0.71
C GLY A 370 -4.80 6.65 -0.37
N SER A 371 -5.73 7.54 0.02
CA SER A 371 -6.52 8.32 -0.93
C SER A 371 -5.67 9.26 -1.77
N PHE A 372 -4.68 9.92 -1.15
CA PHE A 372 -3.76 10.82 -1.85
C PHE A 372 -2.83 10.04 -2.79
N GLY A 373 -2.31 8.89 -2.32
CA GLY A 373 -1.55 7.97 -3.16
C GLY A 373 -2.35 7.49 -4.37
N THR A 374 -3.63 7.14 -4.16
CA THR A 374 -4.53 6.73 -5.25
C THR A 374 -4.77 7.89 -6.24
N ALA A 375 -4.95 9.11 -5.75
CA ALA A 375 -5.08 10.27 -6.63
C ALA A 375 -3.81 10.46 -7.48
N CYS A 376 -2.62 10.31 -6.90
CA CYS A 376 -1.35 10.35 -7.63
C CYS A 376 -1.24 9.20 -8.66
N ASN A 377 -1.71 8.00 -8.34
CA ASN A 377 -1.65 6.83 -9.25
C ASN A 377 -2.43 7.04 -10.55
N VAL A 378 -3.56 7.76 -10.49
CA VAL A 378 -4.51 7.89 -11.60
C VAL A 378 -4.47 9.23 -12.32
N THR A 379 -3.74 10.17 -11.76
CA THR A 379 -3.50 11.47 -12.39
C THR A 379 -2.33 11.39 -13.33
#